data_0cf798edb6e5605ce93433bf20c8ec29
#
_entry.id   0cf798edb6e5605ce93433bf20c8ec29
#
_cell.length_a   1.000
_cell.length_b   1.000
_cell.length_c   1.000
_cell.angle_alpha   90.00
_cell.angle_beta   90.00
_cell.angle_gamma   90.00
#
_symmetry.space_group_name_H-M   'P 1'
#
loop_
_entity.id
_entity.type
_entity.pdbx_description
1 polymer ?
#
loop_
_entity_poly.entity_id
_entity_poly.type
_entity_poly.pdbx_seq_one_letter_code
_entity_poly.pdbx_strand_id
1 'polypeptide(L)'
;MILPTVFDPEEIDYFDIDRQHSHEFYVPVKGSKKRILSNLGPTNIHHVLYTRCLNYLDRKINAVDVGCRDGEFTRYLTWSFPNVYCFDYRKSLYFAGNVSLQAVTHYTVALGATQSQELGSGRNNFRNPVFDAPYQKRKLKENTQDTILPLDSFQLPEVNLIKIDVDGMEEEVLKGAVETLEKYQPVIVIEELIMADGLPNHDGIKFLSDLGYEEVFKIESQKTHRDYIFVKK
;
A
#
# COMPACT_ATOMS: atom_id res chain seq x y z
N MET A 1 7.85 -13.90 19.57
CA MET A 1 7.30 -13.27 18.36
C MET A 1 8.50 -12.68 17.62
N ILE A 2 8.87 -13.23 16.46
CA ILE A 2 9.95 -12.66 15.64
C ILE A 2 9.30 -11.53 14.88
N LEU A 3 9.62 -10.27 15.26
CA LEU A 3 9.17 -9.12 14.47
C LEU A 3 9.79 -9.22 13.07
N PRO A 4 9.03 -8.93 12.01
CA PRO A 4 9.57 -8.91 10.66
C PRO A 4 10.73 -7.92 10.59
N THR A 5 11.72 -8.27 9.79
CA THR A 5 12.95 -7.48 9.65
C THR A 5 12.61 -6.06 9.22
N VAL A 6 12.92 -5.09 10.05
CA VAL A 6 12.89 -3.69 9.67
C VAL A 6 13.94 -3.50 8.57
N PHE A 7 13.58 -2.71 7.58
CA PHE A 7 14.44 -2.37 6.46
C PHE A 7 15.79 -1.81 6.96
N ASP A 8 16.92 -2.44 6.57
CA ASP A 8 18.25 -1.94 6.91
C ASP A 8 18.70 -0.91 5.87
N PRO A 9 18.86 0.36 6.23
CA PRO A 9 19.29 1.40 5.30
C PRO A 9 20.70 1.20 4.74
N GLU A 10 21.57 0.38 5.36
CA GLU A 10 22.94 0.20 4.92
C GLU A 10 23.11 -0.66 3.66
N GLU A 11 22.06 -1.37 3.22
CA GLU A 11 22.08 -2.20 2.01
C GLU A 11 21.78 -1.44 0.71
N ILE A 12 21.70 -0.10 0.73
CA ILE A 12 21.20 0.68 -0.40
C ILE A 12 22.21 1.72 -0.82
N ASP A 13 22.50 1.75 -2.14
CA ASP A 13 23.09 2.92 -2.79
C ASP A 13 22.20 4.14 -2.58
N TYR A 14 22.58 5.02 -1.67
CA TYR A 14 21.87 6.25 -1.37
C TYR A 14 21.77 7.12 -2.62
N PHE A 15 20.54 7.39 -3.07
CA PHE A 15 20.26 8.47 -3.99
C PHE A 15 20.05 9.76 -3.21
N ASP A 16 20.56 10.83 -3.80
CA ASP A 16 20.60 12.19 -3.27
C ASP A 16 19.27 12.60 -2.58
N ILE A 17 19.36 12.94 -1.31
CA ILE A 17 18.25 13.20 -0.38
C ILE A 17 17.47 14.49 -0.72
N ASP A 18 18.02 15.32 -1.60
CA ASP A 18 17.44 16.62 -1.99
C ASP A 18 16.13 16.54 -2.81
N ARG A 19 15.62 15.31 -3.05
CA ARG A 19 14.42 15.09 -3.87
C ARG A 19 13.12 14.96 -3.10
N GLN A 20 13.09 15.22 -1.82
CA GLN A 20 11.89 15.03 -0.96
C GLN A 20 10.65 15.77 -1.46
N HIS A 21 10.84 16.85 -2.22
CA HIS A 21 9.75 17.66 -2.76
C HIS A 21 9.69 17.68 -4.29
N SER A 22 10.55 16.92 -4.99
CA SER A 22 10.45 16.80 -6.44
C SER A 22 9.30 15.86 -6.82
N HIS A 23 8.62 16.12 -7.93
CA HIS A 23 7.61 15.19 -8.48
C HIS A 23 8.26 14.03 -9.28
N GLU A 24 9.55 13.86 -9.17
CA GLU A 24 10.30 12.82 -9.85
C GLU A 24 10.32 11.53 -9.04
N PHE A 25 10.17 10.40 -9.71
CA PHE A 25 10.08 9.08 -9.12
C PHE A 25 10.79 8.04 -9.99
N TYR A 26 11.53 7.15 -9.35
CA TYR A 26 12.22 6.08 -10.06
C TYR A 26 11.37 4.82 -10.14
N VAL A 27 11.14 4.36 -11.36
CA VAL A 27 10.46 3.09 -11.64
C VAL A 27 11.36 2.11 -12.36
N PRO A 28 11.25 0.80 -12.08
CA PRO A 28 12.02 -0.21 -12.78
C PRO A 28 11.59 -0.30 -14.27
N VAL A 29 12.55 -0.46 -15.15
CA VAL A 29 12.28 -0.77 -16.56
C VAL A 29 12.35 -2.28 -16.74
N LYS A 30 11.30 -2.89 -17.30
CA LYS A 30 11.23 -4.32 -17.56
C LYS A 30 12.45 -4.79 -18.39
N GLY A 31 13.16 -5.79 -17.86
CA GLY A 31 14.34 -6.38 -18.53
C GLY A 31 15.63 -5.53 -18.46
N SER A 32 15.64 -4.44 -17.71
CA SER A 32 16.79 -3.55 -17.56
C SER A 32 17.03 -3.22 -16.07
N LYS A 33 18.30 -2.96 -15.71
CA LYS A 33 18.64 -2.34 -14.43
C LYS A 33 18.52 -0.80 -14.49
N LYS A 34 18.13 -0.25 -15.64
CA LYS A 34 17.93 1.19 -15.80
C LYS A 34 16.66 1.62 -15.09
N ARG A 35 16.69 2.83 -14.56
CA ARG A 35 15.57 3.50 -13.91
C ARG A 35 15.02 4.55 -14.87
N ILE A 36 13.71 4.67 -14.91
CA ILE A 36 13.05 5.79 -15.58
C ILE A 36 12.58 6.76 -14.50
N LEU A 37 12.88 8.02 -14.73
CA LEU A 37 12.30 9.11 -13.96
C LEU A 37 10.86 9.30 -14.41
N SER A 38 9.91 9.11 -13.52
CA SER A 38 8.49 9.36 -13.76
C SER A 38 8.07 10.65 -13.07
N ASN A 39 7.27 11.44 -13.73
CA ASN A 39 6.72 12.66 -13.13
C ASN A 39 5.45 12.32 -12.34
N LEU A 40 5.51 12.49 -11.02
CA LEU A 40 4.38 12.33 -10.09
C LEU A 40 3.73 13.70 -9.78
N GLY A 41 3.64 14.59 -10.75
CA GLY A 41 3.04 15.92 -10.62
C GLY A 41 1.54 15.89 -10.26
N PRO A 42 0.90 17.06 -10.22
CA PRO A 42 -0.49 17.23 -9.77
C PRO A 42 -1.55 16.41 -10.53
N THR A 43 -1.22 15.90 -11.71
CA THR A 43 -2.08 15.04 -12.52
C THR A 43 -1.93 13.55 -12.21
N ASN A 44 -0.94 13.18 -11.37
CA ASN A 44 -0.78 11.80 -10.93
C ASN A 44 -1.90 11.42 -9.97
N ILE A 45 -2.45 10.20 -10.15
CA ILE A 45 -3.57 9.70 -9.36
C ILE A 45 -3.25 9.70 -7.85
N HIS A 46 -2.06 9.23 -7.46
CA HIS A 46 -1.66 9.19 -6.06
C HIS A 46 -1.56 10.59 -5.45
N HIS A 47 -1.12 11.59 -6.22
CA HIS A 47 -1.11 12.98 -5.77
C HIS A 47 -2.54 13.49 -5.56
N VAL A 48 -3.46 13.18 -6.49
CA VAL A 48 -4.87 13.56 -6.37
C VAL A 48 -5.50 12.93 -5.12
N LEU A 49 -5.32 11.63 -4.92
CA LEU A 49 -5.83 10.91 -3.75
C LEU A 49 -5.24 11.51 -2.44
N TYR A 50 -3.93 11.68 -2.40
CA TYR A 50 -3.24 12.27 -1.25
C TYR A 50 -3.82 13.66 -0.90
N THR A 51 -3.91 14.56 -1.87
CA THR A 51 -4.41 15.92 -1.63
C THR A 51 -5.88 15.94 -1.21
N ARG A 52 -6.69 15.02 -1.74
CA ARG A 52 -8.11 14.88 -1.38
C ARG A 52 -8.28 14.33 0.03
N CYS A 53 -7.55 13.28 0.42
CA CYS A 53 -7.70 12.70 1.74
C CYS A 53 -7.30 13.67 2.87
N LEU A 54 -6.38 14.62 2.61
CA LEU A 54 -5.99 15.63 3.59
C LEU A 54 -7.16 16.52 4.07
N ASN A 55 -8.22 16.67 3.25
CA ASN A 55 -9.39 17.48 3.61
C ASN A 55 -10.27 16.84 4.70
N TYR A 56 -10.06 15.55 4.98
CA TYR A 56 -10.84 14.77 5.94
C TYR A 56 -10.04 14.42 7.20
N LEU A 57 -8.83 14.96 7.33
CA LEU A 57 -7.91 14.67 8.43
C LEU A 57 -7.85 15.83 9.43
N ASP A 58 -8.31 15.60 10.63
CA ASP A 58 -8.13 16.56 11.74
C ASP A 58 -6.69 16.56 12.25
N ARG A 59 -6.03 15.40 12.20
CA ARG A 59 -4.65 15.21 12.67
C ARG A 59 -3.84 14.41 11.65
N LYS A 60 -2.53 14.65 11.63
CA LYS A 60 -1.57 14.04 10.71
C LYS A 60 -0.36 13.54 11.49
N ILE A 61 -0.54 12.49 12.28
CA ILE A 61 0.51 11.93 13.14
C ILE A 61 1.05 10.64 12.54
N ASN A 62 0.19 9.67 12.28
CA ASN A 62 0.58 8.37 11.78
C ASN A 62 -0.25 8.00 10.55
N ALA A 63 0.42 7.57 9.50
CA ALA A 63 -0.19 6.97 8.32
C ALA A 63 0.30 5.54 8.12
N VAL A 64 -0.52 4.73 7.48
CA VAL A 64 -0.21 3.36 7.09
C VAL A 64 -0.34 3.25 5.56
N ASP A 65 0.66 2.63 4.92
CA ASP A 65 0.67 2.34 3.48
C ASP A 65 0.81 0.83 3.28
N VAL A 66 -0.28 0.17 2.90
CA VAL A 66 -0.34 -1.28 2.66
C VAL A 66 -0.26 -1.54 1.17
N GLY A 67 0.75 -2.31 0.74
CA GLY A 67 1.12 -2.46 -0.66
C GLY A 67 1.97 -1.29 -1.15
N CYS A 68 2.91 -0.85 -0.31
CA CYS A 68 3.72 0.34 -0.57
C CYS A 68 4.70 0.22 -1.74
N ARG A 69 5.02 -0.98 -2.18
CA ARG A 69 5.82 -1.31 -3.37
C ARG A 69 7.10 -0.45 -3.50
N ASP A 70 7.14 0.44 -4.49
CA ASP A 70 8.28 1.33 -4.77
C ASP A 70 8.16 2.68 -4.04
N GLY A 71 7.13 2.88 -3.20
CA GLY A 71 6.91 4.06 -2.37
C GLY A 71 6.15 5.19 -3.07
N GLU A 72 5.35 4.90 -4.11
CA GLU A 72 4.64 5.93 -4.88
C GLU A 72 3.70 6.75 -4.00
N PHE A 73 2.86 6.09 -3.21
CA PHE A 73 1.96 6.80 -2.29
C PHE A 73 2.68 7.19 -1.00
N THR A 74 3.55 6.31 -0.47
CA THR A 74 4.35 6.58 0.73
C THR A 74 5.05 7.93 0.67
N ARG A 75 5.62 8.28 -0.48
CA ARG A 75 6.32 9.54 -0.69
C ARG A 75 5.46 10.75 -0.33
N TYR A 76 4.21 10.78 -0.78
CA TYR A 76 3.29 11.87 -0.46
C TYR A 76 2.94 11.88 1.02
N LEU A 77 2.77 10.70 1.63
CA LEU A 77 2.50 10.60 3.06
C LEU A 77 3.61 11.23 3.89
N THR A 78 4.89 11.04 3.51
CA THR A 78 6.02 11.62 4.23
C THR A 78 6.08 13.15 4.18
N TRP A 79 5.31 13.80 3.32
CA TRP A 79 5.19 15.27 3.29
C TRP A 79 4.34 15.83 4.44
N SER A 80 3.41 15.03 4.95
CA SER A 80 2.45 15.49 5.96
C SER A 80 2.47 14.71 7.27
N PHE A 81 2.97 13.47 7.25
CA PHE A 81 2.98 12.60 8.42
C PHE A 81 4.40 12.40 8.92
N PRO A 82 4.67 12.69 10.21
CA PRO A 82 5.96 12.40 10.81
C PRO A 82 6.26 10.89 10.94
N ASN A 83 5.23 10.05 10.93
CA ASN A 83 5.40 8.61 10.99
C ASN A 83 4.55 7.93 9.92
N VAL A 84 5.18 7.15 9.06
CA VAL A 84 4.54 6.34 8.01
C VAL A 84 4.96 4.89 8.18
N TYR A 85 4.00 4.02 8.43
CA TYR A 85 4.21 2.58 8.56
C TYR A 85 3.88 1.90 7.23
N CYS A 86 4.88 1.31 6.61
CA CYS A 86 4.78 0.72 5.28
C CYS A 86 4.82 -0.79 5.35
N PHE A 87 3.93 -1.45 4.62
CA PHE A 87 3.81 -2.90 4.57
C PHE A 87 3.82 -3.39 3.13
N ASP A 88 4.77 -4.26 2.80
CA ASP A 88 4.78 -4.99 1.54
C ASP A 88 5.51 -6.33 1.75
N TYR A 89 5.01 -7.40 1.15
CA TYR A 89 5.66 -8.70 1.25
C TYR A 89 6.97 -8.78 0.44
N ARG A 90 7.23 -7.78 -0.39
CA ARG A 90 8.44 -7.66 -1.19
C ARG A 90 9.27 -6.46 -0.76
N LYS A 91 10.58 -6.66 -0.70
CA LYS A 91 11.52 -5.54 -0.55
C LYS A 91 11.79 -4.95 -1.95
N SER A 92 11.36 -3.72 -2.16
CA SER A 92 11.72 -2.99 -3.39
C SER A 92 13.09 -2.33 -3.24
N LEU A 93 13.93 -2.50 -4.27
CA LEU A 93 15.24 -1.82 -4.36
C LEU A 93 15.12 -0.31 -4.61
N TYR A 94 13.94 0.16 -5.00
CA TYR A 94 13.69 1.56 -5.37
C TYR A 94 13.06 2.35 -4.23
N PHE A 95 12.42 1.67 -3.28
CA PHE A 95 11.68 2.29 -2.18
C PHE A 95 12.50 3.36 -1.46
N ALA A 96 13.69 3.01 -0.99
CA ALA A 96 14.55 3.92 -0.23
C ALA A 96 15.03 5.16 -1.03
N GLY A 97 15.16 5.03 -2.36
CA GLY A 97 15.49 6.17 -3.22
C GLY A 97 14.29 7.10 -3.51
N ASN A 98 13.09 6.66 -3.20
CA ASN A 98 11.85 7.35 -3.54
C ASN A 98 11.19 8.04 -2.34
N VAL A 99 11.51 7.67 -1.11
CA VAL A 99 10.85 8.14 0.11
C VAL A 99 11.83 8.76 1.11
N SER A 100 11.31 9.59 2.01
CA SER A 100 12.07 10.09 3.16
C SER A 100 12.11 9.02 4.25
N LEU A 101 13.24 8.31 4.37
CA LEU A 101 13.40 7.21 5.33
C LEU A 101 13.30 7.65 6.80
N GLN A 102 13.50 8.93 7.11
CA GLN A 102 13.39 9.44 8.49
C GLN A 102 11.96 9.35 9.04
N ALA A 103 10.96 9.42 8.16
CA ALA A 103 9.55 9.34 8.53
C ALA A 103 8.97 7.91 8.40
N VAL A 104 9.75 6.94 7.88
CA VAL A 104 9.21 5.65 7.45
C VAL A 104 9.71 4.51 8.32
N THR A 105 8.78 3.65 8.75
CA THR A 105 9.07 2.31 9.27
C THR A 105 8.52 1.30 8.26
N HIS A 106 9.40 0.53 7.62
CA HIS A 106 9.03 -0.44 6.59
C HIS A 106 9.09 -1.87 7.12
N TYR A 107 7.99 -2.60 6.98
CA TYR A 107 7.84 -4.01 7.33
C TYR A 107 7.73 -4.86 6.06
N THR A 108 8.66 -5.80 5.88
CA THR A 108 8.61 -6.77 4.77
C THR A 108 7.71 -7.94 5.17
N VAL A 109 6.39 -7.72 5.09
CA VAL A 109 5.35 -8.67 5.47
C VAL A 109 4.07 -8.37 4.70
N ALA A 110 3.29 -9.39 4.36
CA ALA A 110 1.94 -9.21 3.86
C ALA A 110 0.96 -8.99 5.01
N LEU A 111 -0.08 -8.18 4.79
CA LEU A 111 -1.19 -8.05 5.74
C LEU A 111 -2.40 -8.86 5.27
N GLY A 112 -3.17 -9.38 6.25
CA GLY A 112 -4.40 -10.13 6.01
C GLY A 112 -5.17 -10.38 7.30
N ALA A 113 -6.28 -11.13 7.22
CA ALA A 113 -7.23 -11.32 8.33
C ALA A 113 -6.63 -12.08 9.52
N THR A 114 -5.77 -13.06 9.24
CA THR A 114 -5.19 -13.94 10.27
C THR A 114 -3.74 -14.23 9.99
N GLN A 115 -3.00 -14.57 11.06
CA GLN A 115 -1.63 -15.01 10.88
C GLN A 115 -1.60 -16.35 10.10
N SER A 116 -0.89 -16.36 8.98
CA SER A 116 -0.65 -17.55 8.19
C SER A 116 0.75 -17.55 7.58
N GLN A 117 1.23 -18.74 7.20
CA GLN A 117 2.51 -18.92 6.52
C GLN A 117 2.35 -19.10 5.00
N GLU A 118 1.13 -19.07 4.49
CA GLU A 118 0.83 -19.38 3.09
C GLU A 118 0.29 -18.15 2.34
N LEU A 119 1.16 -17.40 1.69
CA LEU A 119 0.77 -16.53 0.56
C LEU A 119 0.42 -17.36 -0.70
N GLY A 120 0.67 -18.68 -0.65
CA GLY A 120 0.60 -19.52 -1.84
C GLY A 120 -0.78 -19.93 -2.31
N SER A 121 -1.75 -20.12 -1.43
CA SER A 121 -3.05 -20.71 -1.80
C SER A 121 -4.06 -19.69 -2.32
N GLY A 122 -3.99 -18.44 -1.87
CA GLY A 122 -4.90 -17.38 -2.33
C GLY A 122 -4.60 -16.89 -3.75
N ARG A 123 -3.35 -16.86 -4.16
CA ARG A 123 -2.94 -16.36 -5.50
C ARG A 123 -3.42 -17.20 -6.67
N ASN A 124 -3.71 -18.46 -6.48
CA ASN A 124 -4.25 -19.29 -7.57
C ASN A 124 -5.67 -18.88 -7.99
N ASN A 125 -6.37 -18.11 -7.16
CA ASN A 125 -7.72 -17.59 -7.45
C ASN A 125 -7.69 -16.13 -7.94
N PHE A 126 -6.61 -15.39 -7.68
CA PHE A 126 -6.42 -14.00 -8.13
C PHE A 126 -5.58 -13.96 -9.42
N ARG A 127 -6.06 -14.62 -10.47
CA ARG A 127 -5.51 -14.46 -11.81
C ARG A 127 -6.00 -13.13 -12.36
N ASN A 128 -5.15 -12.10 -12.31
CA ASN A 128 -5.36 -10.95 -13.16
C ASN A 128 -4.84 -11.29 -14.57
N PRO A 129 -5.70 -11.58 -15.54
CA PRO A 129 -5.28 -11.99 -16.88
C PRO A 129 -4.59 -10.87 -17.66
N VAL A 130 -4.70 -9.62 -17.24
CA VAL A 130 -4.04 -8.47 -17.88
C VAL A 130 -2.53 -8.45 -17.56
N PHE A 131 -2.09 -9.09 -16.45
CA PHE A 131 -0.68 -9.18 -16.07
C PHE A 131 -0.07 -10.58 -16.26
N ASP A 132 -0.72 -11.46 -16.96
CA ASP A 132 -0.60 -12.92 -16.88
C ASP A 132 0.65 -13.53 -17.52
N ALA A 133 1.55 -12.82 -18.16
CA ALA A 133 2.63 -13.54 -18.81
C ALA A 133 3.96 -13.62 -18.04
N PRO A 134 4.45 -12.62 -17.30
CA PRO A 134 5.77 -12.74 -16.68
C PRO A 134 5.78 -13.01 -15.16
N TYR A 135 4.68 -12.83 -14.44
CA TYR A 135 4.65 -12.96 -12.98
C TYR A 135 4.52 -14.39 -12.49
N GLN A 136 3.90 -15.28 -13.27
CA GLN A 136 3.67 -16.68 -12.88
C GLN A 136 4.93 -17.55 -12.84
N LYS A 137 6.05 -17.14 -13.38
CA LYS A 137 7.28 -17.97 -13.49
C LYS A 137 8.42 -17.57 -12.57
N ARG A 138 8.27 -16.59 -11.72
CA ARG A 138 9.23 -16.43 -10.63
C ARG A 138 8.85 -17.42 -9.52
N LYS A 139 9.44 -18.64 -9.57
CA LYS A 139 9.60 -19.44 -8.38
C LYS A 139 10.14 -18.50 -7.30
N LEU A 140 9.32 -18.22 -6.30
CA LEU A 140 9.80 -17.66 -5.05
C LEU A 140 10.94 -18.55 -4.63
N LYS A 141 12.14 -18.01 -4.44
CA LYS A 141 13.25 -18.78 -3.91
C LYS A 141 12.77 -19.38 -2.60
N GLU A 142 12.99 -20.66 -2.41
CA GLU A 142 12.46 -21.54 -1.35
C GLU A 142 12.74 -21.10 0.11
N ASN A 143 13.23 -19.87 0.36
CA ASN A 143 13.67 -19.40 1.68
C ASN A 143 13.01 -18.10 2.19
N THR A 144 12.00 -17.56 1.53
CA THR A 144 11.18 -16.49 2.12
C THR A 144 9.92 -17.12 2.67
N GLN A 145 9.82 -17.30 3.99
CA GLN A 145 8.55 -17.53 4.67
C GLN A 145 7.72 -16.25 4.47
N ASP A 146 6.88 -16.27 3.45
CA ASP A 146 5.90 -15.22 3.22
C ASP A 146 4.89 -15.28 4.38
N THR A 147 5.13 -14.48 5.41
CA THR A 147 4.26 -14.40 6.59
C THR A 147 3.15 -13.41 6.31
N ILE A 148 1.91 -13.79 6.56
CA ILE A 148 0.76 -12.89 6.60
C ILE A 148 0.46 -12.58 8.07
N LEU A 149 0.26 -11.31 8.41
CA LEU A 149 -0.08 -10.87 9.76
C LEU A 149 -1.26 -9.89 9.72
N PRO A 150 -2.14 -9.88 10.73
CA PRO A 150 -3.12 -8.82 10.91
C PRO A 150 -2.43 -7.48 11.21
N LEU A 151 -2.94 -6.37 10.68
CA LEU A 151 -2.45 -5.03 11.03
C LEU A 151 -2.55 -4.78 12.54
N ASP A 152 -3.62 -5.25 13.18
CA ASP A 152 -3.86 -5.07 14.61
C ASP A 152 -2.78 -5.72 15.49
N SER A 153 -2.06 -6.75 14.97
CA SER A 153 -0.95 -7.37 15.70
C SER A 153 0.26 -6.45 15.90
N PHE A 154 0.37 -5.38 15.14
CA PHE A 154 1.44 -4.37 15.26
C PHE A 154 1.17 -3.34 16.34
N GLN A 155 -0.06 -3.24 16.86
CA GLN A 155 -0.46 -2.30 17.91
C GLN A 155 -0.02 -0.86 17.62
N LEU A 156 -0.20 -0.40 16.38
CA LEU A 156 0.22 0.93 15.96
C LEU A 156 -0.51 2.01 16.74
N PRO A 157 0.19 3.11 17.11
CA PRO A 157 -0.43 4.22 17.82
C PRO A 157 -1.26 5.08 16.86
N GLU A 158 -2.40 5.58 17.32
CA GLU A 158 -3.21 6.64 16.73
C GLU A 158 -3.14 6.77 15.17
N VAL A 159 -3.60 5.75 14.46
CA VAL A 159 -3.60 5.75 12.98
C VAL A 159 -4.63 6.76 12.45
N ASN A 160 -4.20 7.74 11.64
CA ASN A 160 -5.07 8.77 11.08
C ASN A 160 -5.46 8.50 9.62
N LEU A 161 -4.60 7.79 8.88
CA LEU A 161 -4.84 7.42 7.48
C LEU A 161 -4.31 6.02 7.20
N ILE A 162 -5.07 5.23 6.43
CA ILE A 162 -4.62 3.95 5.88
C ILE A 162 -4.84 3.96 4.36
N LYS A 163 -3.80 3.68 3.58
CA LYS A 163 -3.91 3.36 2.15
C LYS A 163 -3.78 1.85 1.98
N ILE A 164 -4.66 1.27 1.17
CA ILE A 164 -4.67 -0.17 0.87
C ILE A 164 -4.73 -0.37 -0.64
N ASP A 165 -3.72 -1.09 -1.17
CA ASP A 165 -3.56 -1.39 -2.59
C ASP A 165 -2.72 -2.67 -2.70
N VAL A 166 -3.40 -3.81 -2.71
CA VAL A 166 -2.80 -5.14 -2.55
C VAL A 166 -3.29 -6.15 -3.59
N ASP A 167 -3.70 -5.64 -4.76
CA ASP A 167 -4.05 -6.45 -5.93
C ASP A 167 -5.15 -7.51 -5.64
N GLY A 168 -6.25 -7.11 -4.92
CA GLY A 168 -7.44 -7.93 -4.70
C GLY A 168 -7.52 -8.63 -3.34
N MET A 169 -6.67 -8.24 -2.38
CA MET A 169 -6.73 -8.74 -0.99
C MET A 169 -7.17 -7.65 0.02
N GLU A 170 -7.79 -6.60 -0.46
CA GLU A 170 -8.16 -5.42 0.33
C GLU A 170 -9.10 -5.79 1.48
N GLU A 171 -10.10 -6.65 1.25
CA GLU A 171 -11.01 -7.14 2.30
C GLU A 171 -10.26 -7.89 3.40
N GLU A 172 -9.31 -8.75 3.04
CA GLU A 172 -8.53 -9.51 4.03
C GLU A 172 -7.64 -8.59 4.87
N VAL A 173 -7.06 -7.54 4.28
CA VAL A 173 -6.33 -6.50 5.03
C VAL A 173 -7.24 -5.78 6.01
N LEU A 174 -8.44 -5.37 5.57
CA LEU A 174 -9.43 -4.69 6.41
C LEU A 174 -9.91 -5.56 7.58
N LYS A 175 -10.16 -6.86 7.34
CA LYS A 175 -10.49 -7.82 8.40
C LYS A 175 -9.40 -7.94 9.46
N GLY A 176 -8.13 -7.84 9.06
CA GLY A 176 -6.99 -7.84 9.98
C GLY A 176 -6.71 -6.51 10.66
N ALA A 177 -7.52 -5.48 10.39
CA ALA A 177 -7.37 -4.12 10.91
C ALA A 177 -8.58 -3.64 11.72
N VAL A 178 -9.52 -4.51 12.08
CA VAL A 178 -10.83 -4.14 12.67
C VAL A 178 -10.65 -3.33 13.95
N GLU A 179 -9.76 -3.74 14.87
CA GLU A 179 -9.51 -3.01 16.12
C GLU A 179 -8.96 -1.60 15.83
N THR A 180 -8.06 -1.47 14.86
CA THR A 180 -7.50 -0.19 14.42
C THR A 180 -8.59 0.70 13.80
N LEU A 181 -9.44 0.14 12.93
CA LEU A 181 -10.53 0.84 12.27
C LEU A 181 -11.60 1.34 13.27
N GLU A 182 -11.98 0.52 14.22
CA GLU A 182 -12.96 0.89 15.25
C GLU A 182 -12.41 1.94 16.21
N LYS A 183 -11.16 1.76 16.64
CA LYS A 183 -10.53 2.60 17.67
C LYS A 183 -10.18 3.99 17.18
N TYR A 184 -9.59 4.09 15.99
CA TYR A 184 -9.01 5.34 15.49
C TYR A 184 -9.82 5.99 14.38
N GLN A 185 -10.71 5.22 13.73
CA GLN A 185 -11.57 5.70 12.63
C GLN A 185 -10.76 6.46 11.54
N PRO A 186 -9.65 5.87 11.03
CA PRO A 186 -8.79 6.57 10.09
C PRO A 186 -9.52 6.88 8.78
N VAL A 187 -9.05 7.87 8.05
CA VAL A 187 -9.39 8.02 6.63
C VAL A 187 -8.81 6.84 5.86
N ILE A 188 -9.62 6.21 5.00
CA ILE A 188 -9.19 5.06 4.19
C ILE A 188 -9.08 5.47 2.74
N VAL A 189 -7.93 5.22 2.14
CA VAL A 189 -7.71 5.25 0.69
C VAL A 189 -7.59 3.80 0.24
N ILE A 190 -8.46 3.35 -0.65
CA ILE A 190 -8.51 1.94 -1.07
C ILE A 190 -8.65 1.83 -2.58
N GLU A 191 -7.87 0.92 -3.17
CA GLU A 191 -8.01 0.52 -4.57
C GLU A 191 -9.06 -0.59 -4.72
N GLU A 192 -9.84 -0.51 -5.78
CA GLU A 192 -10.75 -1.56 -6.22
C GLU A 192 -10.30 -2.09 -7.57
N LEU A 193 -9.98 -3.36 -7.62
CA LEU A 193 -9.57 -4.04 -8.85
C LEU A 193 -10.80 -4.43 -9.67
N ILE A 194 -10.77 -4.15 -10.98
CA ILE A 194 -11.74 -4.69 -11.93
C ILE A 194 -11.22 -6.03 -12.45
N MET A 195 -11.97 -7.08 -12.17
CA MET A 195 -11.61 -8.46 -12.51
C MET A 195 -11.65 -8.72 -14.03
N ALA A 196 -11.15 -9.86 -14.44
CA ALA A 196 -11.05 -10.25 -15.86
C ALA A 196 -12.39 -10.33 -16.61
N ASP A 197 -13.46 -10.58 -15.90
CA ASP A 197 -14.82 -10.58 -16.41
C ASP A 197 -15.43 -9.17 -16.56
N GLY A 198 -14.65 -8.13 -16.22
CA GLY A 198 -15.06 -6.73 -16.22
C GLY A 198 -15.86 -6.30 -15.00
N LEU A 199 -16.03 -7.19 -14.00
CA LEU A 199 -16.73 -6.86 -12.77
C LEU A 199 -15.72 -6.38 -11.70
N PRO A 200 -16.10 -5.35 -10.91
CA PRO A 200 -15.24 -4.89 -9.82
C PRO A 200 -15.29 -5.87 -8.64
N ASN A 201 -14.16 -5.99 -7.95
CA ASN A 201 -14.07 -6.69 -6.67
C ASN A 201 -14.54 -5.75 -5.54
N HIS A 202 -15.83 -5.77 -5.24
CA HIS A 202 -16.45 -4.88 -4.25
C HIS A 202 -16.26 -5.30 -2.79
N ASP A 203 -15.59 -6.40 -2.49
CA ASP A 203 -15.57 -6.98 -1.15
C ASP A 203 -15.00 -6.02 -0.11
N GLY A 204 -13.87 -5.35 -0.40
CA GLY A 204 -13.30 -4.35 0.50
C GLY A 204 -14.18 -3.11 0.69
N ILE A 205 -14.80 -2.64 -0.39
CA ILE A 205 -15.73 -1.49 -0.39
C ILE A 205 -16.97 -1.80 0.46
N LYS A 206 -17.55 -2.98 0.24
CA LYS A 206 -18.69 -3.45 1.02
C LYS A 206 -18.35 -3.59 2.50
N PHE A 207 -17.19 -4.17 2.83
CA PHE A 207 -16.73 -4.33 4.20
C PHE A 207 -16.64 -2.98 4.93
N LEU A 208 -16.07 -1.96 4.29
CA LEU A 208 -15.99 -0.60 4.86
C LEU A 208 -17.40 -0.01 5.08
N SER A 209 -18.32 -0.18 4.12
CA SER A 209 -19.69 0.30 4.24
C SER A 209 -20.44 -0.40 5.40
N ASP A 210 -20.26 -1.72 5.56
CA ASP A 210 -20.84 -2.49 6.65
C ASP A 210 -20.28 -2.05 8.03
N LEU A 211 -19.05 -1.56 8.09
CA LEU A 211 -18.46 -0.92 9.27
C LEU A 211 -18.91 0.54 9.48
N GLY A 212 -19.74 1.10 8.61
CA GLY A 212 -20.26 2.47 8.71
C GLY A 212 -19.30 3.55 8.21
N TYR A 213 -18.37 3.19 7.33
CA TYR A 213 -17.61 4.15 6.55
C TYR A 213 -18.42 4.63 5.35
N GLU A 214 -18.30 5.90 4.99
CA GLU A 214 -18.95 6.49 3.82
C GLU A 214 -17.94 6.86 2.74
N GLU A 215 -18.25 6.56 1.48
CA GLU A 215 -17.52 7.04 0.32
C GLU A 215 -17.66 8.56 0.21
N VAL A 216 -16.52 9.26 0.18
CA VAL A 216 -16.47 10.73 0.02
C VAL A 216 -15.78 11.17 -1.26
N PHE A 217 -15.05 10.27 -1.89
CA PHE A 217 -14.38 10.51 -3.16
C PHE A 217 -14.13 9.20 -3.90
N LYS A 218 -14.27 9.26 -5.23
CA LYS A 218 -13.95 8.17 -6.15
C LYS A 218 -13.30 8.71 -7.40
N ILE A 219 -12.33 7.96 -7.93
CA ILE A 219 -11.68 8.27 -9.21
C ILE A 219 -11.38 6.97 -9.96
N GLU A 220 -11.55 6.97 -11.27
CA GLU A 220 -11.13 5.87 -12.13
C GLU A 220 -9.71 6.15 -12.59
N SER A 221 -8.75 5.42 -12.01
CA SER A 221 -7.32 5.60 -12.26
C SER A 221 -6.88 4.98 -13.58
N GLN A 222 -7.50 3.86 -13.94
CA GLN A 222 -7.25 3.11 -15.17
C GLN A 222 -8.53 2.34 -15.56
N LYS A 223 -8.50 1.67 -16.74
CA LYS A 223 -9.62 0.82 -17.16
C LYS A 223 -9.91 -0.34 -16.20
N THR A 224 -8.93 -0.71 -15.39
CA THR A 224 -8.94 -1.89 -14.51
C THR A 224 -8.88 -1.55 -13.02
N HIS A 225 -8.79 -0.27 -12.65
CA HIS A 225 -8.63 0.15 -11.27
C HIS A 225 -9.49 1.37 -10.97
N ARG A 226 -10.06 1.39 -9.77
CA ARG A 226 -10.77 2.53 -9.18
C ARG A 226 -10.20 2.77 -7.79
N ASP A 227 -10.06 4.02 -7.44
CA ASP A 227 -9.58 4.41 -6.12
C ASP A 227 -10.66 5.21 -5.40
N TYR A 228 -10.79 4.94 -4.12
CA TYR A 228 -11.82 5.53 -3.27
C TYR A 228 -11.20 6.16 -2.02
N ILE A 229 -11.91 7.15 -1.47
CA ILE A 229 -11.64 7.67 -0.12
C ILE A 229 -12.91 7.45 0.71
N PHE A 230 -12.71 6.82 1.87
CA PHE A 230 -13.75 6.56 2.86
C PHE A 230 -13.44 7.26 4.17
N VAL A 231 -14.49 7.73 4.85
CA VAL A 231 -14.41 8.32 6.19
C VAL A 231 -15.48 7.70 7.09
N LYS A 232 -15.21 7.62 8.37
CA LYS A 232 -16.19 7.22 9.38
C LYS A 232 -16.96 8.48 9.83
N LYS A 233 -18.30 8.43 9.83
CA LYS A 233 -19.15 9.48 10.41
C LYS A 233 -19.56 9.20 11.84
#